data_c972b2ed4aa5bb74679b1e03df972b8b
#
_entry.id   c972b2ed4aa5bb74679b1e03df972b8b
#
_cell.length_a   1.000
_cell.length_b   1.000
_cell.length_c   1.000
_cell.angle_alpha   90.00
_cell.angle_beta   90.00
_cell.angle_gamma   90.00
#
_symmetry.space_group_name_H-M   'P 1'
#
loop_
_entity.id
_entity.type
_entity.pdbx_description
1 polymer ?
#
loop_
_entity_poly.entity_id
_entity_poly.type
_entity_poly.pdbx_seq_one_letter_code
_entity_poly.pdbx_strand_id
1 'polypeptide(L)'
;MSTNSQSVPDGGERHPLRLLIVDDDATQRALIALAAKHAGHVVTSAQSCAEAVGQLKAARFDCVTLDLMLGDGDGIEVLQAMARAKFAGTVIIVSGMNAARRIAARSYARSLGIELQSLPKPVDLAALRICLANLRKTTMGLPVMHIWGGVEVDGVAEQHRS
;
A
#
# COMPACT_ATOMS: atom_id res chain seq x y z
N MET A 1 15.41 -21.48 -46.35
CA MET A 1 15.47 -21.91 -44.95
C MET A 1 15.02 -20.77 -44.07
N SER A 2 13.81 -20.82 -43.66
CA SER A 2 13.19 -19.75 -42.88
C SER A 2 13.60 -19.88 -41.43
N THR A 3 14.43 -18.97 -40.95
CA THR A 3 14.66 -18.81 -39.53
C THR A 3 13.44 -18.15 -38.92
N ASN A 4 12.65 -18.92 -38.26
CA ASN A 4 11.53 -18.45 -37.51
C ASN A 4 12.05 -17.77 -36.23
N SER A 5 12.31 -16.47 -36.30
CA SER A 5 12.52 -15.66 -35.11
C SER A 5 11.20 -15.54 -34.41
N GLN A 6 10.92 -16.47 -33.51
CA GLN A 6 9.89 -16.25 -32.52
C GLN A 6 10.38 -15.15 -31.60
N SER A 7 9.89 -13.95 -31.85
CA SER A 7 9.93 -12.86 -30.88
C SER A 7 9.21 -13.36 -29.65
N VAL A 8 9.97 -13.66 -28.59
CA VAL A 8 9.43 -13.81 -27.25
C VAL A 8 8.70 -12.49 -27.00
N PRO A 9 7.40 -12.47 -26.66
CA PRO A 9 6.77 -11.23 -26.27
C PRO A 9 7.52 -10.72 -25.05
N ASP A 10 8.17 -9.61 -25.26
CA ASP A 10 8.83 -8.85 -24.21
C ASP A 10 7.83 -8.68 -23.08
N GLY A 11 8.20 -9.22 -21.92
CA GLY A 11 7.31 -9.23 -20.76
C GLY A 11 6.82 -7.83 -20.51
N GLY A 12 5.50 -7.66 -20.54
CA GLY A 12 4.80 -6.38 -20.57
C GLY A 12 5.49 -5.32 -19.73
N GLU A 13 5.65 -4.15 -20.30
CA GLU A 13 6.29 -2.99 -19.71
C GLU A 13 5.83 -2.86 -18.25
N ARG A 14 6.74 -3.16 -17.35
CA ARG A 14 6.48 -3.08 -15.91
C ARG A 14 6.51 -1.61 -15.54
N HIS A 15 5.40 -0.93 -15.70
CA HIS A 15 5.29 0.45 -15.26
C HIS A 15 5.58 0.52 -13.76
N PRO A 16 6.60 1.28 -13.34
CA PRO A 16 6.89 1.46 -11.95
C PRO A 16 5.72 2.16 -11.26
N LEU A 17 5.31 1.63 -10.11
CA LEU A 17 4.33 2.30 -9.26
C LEU A 17 4.98 3.44 -8.50
N ARG A 18 4.22 4.48 -8.23
CA ARG A 18 4.65 5.62 -7.42
C ARG A 18 4.21 5.39 -5.99
N LEU A 19 5.18 5.23 -5.11
CA LEU A 19 4.99 5.02 -3.68
C LEU A 19 5.28 6.27 -2.89
N LEU A 20 4.40 6.60 -1.95
CA LEU A 20 4.67 7.54 -0.87
C LEU A 20 4.87 6.77 0.42
N ILE A 21 6.00 6.97 1.08
CA ILE A 21 6.32 6.37 2.38
C ILE A 21 6.19 7.44 3.45
N VAL A 22 5.27 7.23 4.40
CA VAL A 22 5.01 8.15 5.50
C VAL A 22 5.35 7.47 6.81
N ASP A 23 6.46 7.84 7.40
CA ASP A 23 6.94 7.33 8.68
C ASP A 23 7.93 8.33 9.27
N ASP A 24 7.85 8.66 10.55
CA ASP A 24 8.79 9.55 11.23
C ASP A 24 10.11 8.85 11.58
N ASP A 25 10.15 7.53 11.62
CA ASP A 25 11.37 6.75 11.82
C ASP A 25 12.18 6.64 10.53
N ALA A 26 13.38 7.24 10.52
CA ALA A 26 14.28 7.25 9.37
C ALA A 26 14.73 5.82 8.96
N THR A 27 14.94 4.94 9.92
CA THR A 27 15.33 3.55 9.66
C THR A 27 14.21 2.78 8.98
N GLN A 28 12.99 2.91 9.46
CA GLN A 28 11.81 2.29 8.84
C GLN A 28 11.59 2.82 7.43
N ARG A 29 11.65 4.14 7.23
CA ARG A 29 11.55 4.72 5.88
C ARG A 29 12.60 4.17 4.94
N ALA A 30 13.84 4.05 5.38
CA ALA A 30 14.94 3.53 4.55
C ALA A 30 14.71 2.06 4.16
N LEU A 31 14.26 1.23 5.10
CA LEU A 31 13.97 -0.18 4.83
C LEU A 31 12.82 -0.36 3.83
N ILE A 32 11.75 0.37 4.01
CA ILE A 32 10.60 0.32 3.10
C ILE A 32 11.00 0.85 1.73
N ALA A 33 11.75 1.95 1.68
CA ALA A 33 12.24 2.52 0.43
C ALA A 33 13.14 1.54 -0.34
N LEU A 34 14.02 0.86 0.37
CA LEU A 34 14.91 -0.14 -0.23
C LEU A 34 14.10 -1.30 -0.83
N ALA A 35 13.14 -1.84 -0.09
CA ALA A 35 12.28 -2.91 -0.58
C ALA A 35 11.46 -2.48 -1.80
N ALA A 36 10.91 -1.27 -1.78
CA ALA A 36 10.13 -0.73 -2.89
C ALA A 36 10.98 -0.50 -4.15
N LYS A 37 12.17 0.06 -3.99
CA LYS A 37 13.11 0.26 -5.11
C LYS A 37 13.58 -1.07 -5.71
N HIS A 38 13.85 -2.07 -4.88
CA HIS A 38 14.17 -3.43 -5.35
C HIS A 38 13.02 -4.07 -6.13
N ALA A 39 11.79 -3.73 -5.78
CA ALA A 39 10.60 -4.14 -6.52
C ALA A 39 10.37 -3.33 -7.82
N GLY A 40 11.21 -2.32 -8.09
CA GLY A 40 11.16 -1.49 -9.28
C GLY A 40 10.17 -0.33 -9.19
N HIS A 41 9.83 0.12 -7.99
CA HIS A 41 8.94 1.26 -7.79
C HIS A 41 9.69 2.57 -7.59
N VAL A 42 9.02 3.68 -7.89
CA VAL A 42 9.51 5.04 -7.62
C VAL A 42 9.02 5.46 -6.25
N VAL A 43 9.93 5.93 -5.41
CA VAL A 43 9.68 6.21 -4.00
C VAL A 43 9.80 7.70 -3.71
N THR A 44 8.80 8.23 -3.01
CA THR A 44 8.84 9.53 -2.33
C THR A 44 8.66 9.28 -0.85
N SER A 45 9.39 9.97 0.00
CA SER A 45 9.30 9.84 1.46
C SER A 45 8.78 11.11 2.10
N ALA A 46 8.02 10.93 3.18
CA ALA A 46 7.58 11.98 4.08
C ALA A 46 7.82 11.54 5.53
N GLN A 47 8.40 12.43 6.33
CA GLN A 47 8.72 12.13 7.73
C GLN A 47 7.68 12.67 8.72
N SER A 48 6.69 13.38 8.22
CA SER A 48 5.66 14.03 9.02
C SER A 48 4.31 14.02 8.31
N CYS A 49 3.29 14.26 9.09
CA CYS A 49 1.93 14.45 8.59
C CYS A 49 1.87 15.62 7.58
N ALA A 50 2.49 16.75 7.94
CA ALA A 50 2.51 17.95 7.10
C ALA A 50 3.20 17.70 5.75
N GLU A 51 4.35 17.01 5.74
CA GLU A 51 5.02 16.64 4.48
C GLU A 51 4.17 15.70 3.64
N ALA A 52 3.54 14.69 4.26
CA ALA A 52 2.69 13.75 3.55
C ALA A 52 1.50 14.46 2.86
N VAL A 53 0.84 15.37 3.58
CA VAL A 53 -0.26 16.16 3.04
C VAL A 53 0.23 17.02 1.87
N GLY A 54 1.40 17.65 1.99
CA GLY A 54 2.02 18.43 0.91
C GLY A 54 2.31 17.59 -0.32
N GLN A 55 2.88 16.40 -0.15
CA GLN A 55 3.17 15.48 -1.24
C GLN A 55 1.90 14.98 -1.97
N LEU A 56 0.85 14.68 -1.21
CA LEU A 56 -0.43 14.26 -1.77
C LEU A 56 -1.12 15.35 -2.61
N LYS A 57 -0.87 16.61 -2.28
CA LYS A 57 -1.35 17.75 -3.07
C LYS A 57 -0.50 17.96 -4.33
N ALA A 58 0.79 17.69 -4.26
CA ALA A 58 1.75 17.99 -5.32
C ALA A 58 1.85 16.91 -6.40
N ALA A 59 1.53 15.66 -6.08
CA ALA A 59 1.72 14.53 -6.97
C ALA A 59 0.68 13.43 -6.76
N ARG A 60 0.58 12.54 -7.75
CA ARG A 60 -0.25 11.34 -7.66
C ARG A 60 0.60 10.14 -7.25
N PHE A 61 0.03 9.30 -6.41
CA PHE A 61 0.65 8.06 -5.94
C PHE A 61 -0.29 6.88 -6.17
N ASP A 62 0.30 5.73 -6.42
CA ASP A 62 -0.41 4.46 -6.60
C ASP A 62 -0.55 3.70 -5.29
N CYS A 63 0.38 3.93 -4.37
CA CYS A 63 0.40 3.31 -3.05
C CYS A 63 0.97 4.29 -2.02
N VAL A 64 0.45 4.22 -0.82
CA VAL A 64 0.99 4.92 0.35
C VAL A 64 1.24 3.91 1.45
N THR A 65 2.46 3.85 1.97
CA THR A 65 2.73 3.19 3.25
C THR A 65 2.64 4.24 4.34
N LEU A 66 1.86 3.98 5.36
CA LEU A 66 1.49 4.97 6.37
C LEU A 66 1.69 4.43 7.77
N ASP A 67 2.55 5.09 8.55
CA ASP A 67 2.54 4.97 10.00
C ASP A 67 1.46 5.88 10.58
N LEU A 68 0.56 5.33 11.38
CA LEU A 68 -0.49 6.10 12.03
C LEU A 68 -0.01 6.88 13.26
N MET A 69 1.16 6.53 13.78
CA MET A 69 1.77 7.17 14.95
C MET A 69 2.90 8.12 14.48
N LEU A 70 2.52 9.27 13.98
CA LEU A 70 3.47 10.31 13.56
C LEU A 70 3.71 11.30 14.69
N GLY A 71 4.94 11.82 14.80
CA GLY A 71 5.33 12.72 15.90
C GLY A 71 4.64 14.07 15.89
N ASP A 72 4.18 14.56 14.73
CA ASP A 72 3.51 15.85 14.55
C ASP A 72 1.98 15.74 14.44
N GLY A 73 1.44 14.53 14.48
CA GLY A 73 0.00 14.32 14.34
C GLY A 73 -0.39 12.86 14.21
N ASP A 74 -1.65 12.66 13.89
CA ASP A 74 -2.21 11.34 13.65
C ASP A 74 -2.22 11.05 12.16
N GLY A 75 -1.82 9.85 11.76
CA GLY A 75 -1.95 9.38 10.39
C GLY A 75 -3.39 9.41 9.83
N ILE A 76 -4.37 9.54 10.69
CA ILE A 76 -5.78 9.81 10.30
C ILE A 76 -5.89 11.09 9.47
N GLU A 77 -5.13 12.13 9.77
CA GLU A 77 -5.10 13.37 8.97
C GLU A 77 -4.58 13.11 7.54
N VAL A 78 -3.63 12.19 7.41
CA VAL A 78 -3.12 11.75 6.10
C VAL A 78 -4.21 11.00 5.32
N LEU A 79 -4.98 10.12 5.98
CA LEU A 79 -6.13 9.46 5.35
C LEU A 79 -7.18 10.47 4.88
N GLN A 80 -7.47 11.49 5.68
CA GLN A 80 -8.38 12.57 5.28
C GLN A 80 -7.86 13.33 4.07
N ALA A 81 -6.57 13.64 4.04
CA ALA A 81 -5.94 14.31 2.90
C ALA A 81 -6.01 13.46 1.63
N MET A 82 -5.82 12.15 1.75
CA MET A 82 -6.00 11.22 0.63
C MET A 82 -7.43 11.24 0.09
N ALA A 83 -8.41 11.22 0.98
CA ALA A 83 -9.82 11.29 0.57
C ALA A 83 -10.14 12.58 -0.17
N ARG A 84 -9.63 13.73 0.31
CA ARG A 84 -9.79 15.03 -0.36
C ARG A 84 -9.11 15.08 -1.72
N ALA A 85 -7.96 14.41 -1.86
CA ALA A 85 -7.22 14.30 -3.11
C ALA A 85 -7.82 13.24 -4.06
N LYS A 86 -8.90 12.59 -3.68
CA LYS A 86 -9.52 11.48 -4.42
C LYS A 86 -8.52 10.37 -4.73
N PHE A 87 -7.72 10.02 -3.74
CA PHE A 87 -6.75 8.95 -3.85
C PHE A 87 -7.45 7.62 -4.14
N ALA A 88 -7.05 6.98 -5.25
CA ALA A 88 -7.65 5.74 -5.72
C ALA A 88 -6.72 4.53 -5.60
N GLY A 89 -5.57 4.69 -4.96
CA GLY A 89 -4.58 3.63 -4.79
C GLY A 89 -4.79 2.81 -3.52
N THR A 90 -3.78 2.06 -3.17
CA THR A 90 -3.77 1.20 -1.98
C THR A 90 -3.00 1.87 -0.85
N VAL A 91 -3.51 1.78 0.36
CA VAL A 91 -2.80 2.19 1.58
C VAL A 91 -2.36 0.95 2.35
N ILE A 92 -1.08 0.91 2.69
CA ILE A 92 -0.50 -0.11 3.57
C ILE A 92 -0.16 0.58 4.89
N ILE A 93 -0.93 0.28 5.93
CA ILE A 93 -0.59 0.75 7.27
C ILE A 93 0.54 -0.10 7.83
N VAL A 94 1.61 0.57 8.25
CA VAL A 94 2.77 -0.03 8.91
C VAL A 94 2.87 0.57 10.29
N SER A 95 2.32 -0.10 11.29
CA SER A 95 2.23 0.48 12.63
C SER A 95 2.33 -0.57 13.73
N GLY A 96 2.92 -0.17 14.86
CA GLY A 96 2.96 -0.93 16.10
C GLY A 96 1.68 -0.88 16.93
N MET A 97 0.59 -0.38 16.36
CA MET A 97 -0.68 -0.20 17.06
C MET A 97 -1.33 -1.53 17.49
N ASN A 98 -2.10 -1.48 18.56
CA ASN A 98 -2.92 -2.59 18.97
C ASN A 98 -4.06 -2.89 17.95
N ALA A 99 -4.66 -4.08 18.10
CA ALA A 99 -5.70 -4.55 17.18
C ALA A 99 -6.92 -3.62 17.11
N ALA A 100 -7.34 -3.05 18.22
CA ALA A 100 -8.50 -2.16 18.28
C ALA A 100 -8.29 -0.89 17.44
N ARG A 101 -7.11 -0.29 17.53
CA ARG A 101 -6.76 0.89 16.72
C ARG A 101 -6.64 0.57 15.24
N ARG A 102 -6.08 -0.58 14.89
CA ARG A 102 -6.03 -1.04 13.49
C ARG A 102 -7.42 -1.22 12.90
N ILE A 103 -8.33 -1.83 13.66
CA ILE A 103 -9.72 -2.02 13.24
C ILE A 103 -10.41 -0.66 13.06
N ALA A 104 -10.23 0.27 14.00
CA ALA A 104 -10.80 1.61 13.90
C ALA A 104 -10.28 2.37 12.68
N ALA A 105 -8.97 2.31 12.42
CA ALA A 105 -8.36 2.94 11.24
C ALA A 105 -8.89 2.34 9.94
N ARG A 106 -9.04 1.01 9.87
CA ARG A 106 -9.60 0.32 8.71
C ARG A 106 -11.06 0.71 8.47
N SER A 107 -11.84 0.74 9.52
CA SER A 107 -13.25 1.15 9.46
C SER A 107 -13.38 2.60 8.96
N TYR A 108 -12.54 3.49 9.49
CA TYR A 108 -12.51 4.88 9.09
C TYR A 108 -12.08 5.05 7.62
N ALA A 109 -11.02 4.39 7.20
CA ALA A 109 -10.57 4.43 5.81
C ALA A 109 -11.64 3.91 4.84
N ARG A 110 -12.32 2.84 5.21
CA ARG A 110 -13.44 2.30 4.42
C ARG A 110 -14.56 3.32 4.28
N SER A 111 -14.88 4.08 5.33
CA SER A 111 -15.86 5.16 5.26
C SER A 111 -15.47 6.28 4.30
N LEU A 112 -14.18 6.45 4.05
CA LEU A 112 -13.61 7.39 3.08
C LEU A 112 -13.45 6.79 1.68
N GLY A 113 -13.81 5.54 1.46
CA GLY A 113 -13.61 4.84 0.20
C GLY A 113 -12.16 4.42 -0.06
N ILE A 114 -11.34 4.33 0.97
CA ILE A 114 -9.92 3.95 0.90
C ILE A 114 -9.76 2.48 1.27
N GLU A 115 -9.10 1.72 0.39
CA GLU A 115 -8.72 0.34 0.67
C GLU A 115 -7.43 0.29 1.50
N LEU A 116 -7.48 -0.42 2.61
CA LEU A 116 -6.39 -0.56 3.56
C LEU A 116 -5.88 -1.99 3.65
N GLN A 117 -4.56 -2.11 3.61
CA GLN A 117 -3.82 -3.29 4.08
C GLN A 117 -3.04 -2.91 5.34
N SER A 118 -2.68 -3.88 6.16
CA SER A 118 -1.98 -3.62 7.41
C SER A 118 -0.79 -4.56 7.57
N LEU A 119 0.36 -3.99 7.92
CA LEU A 119 1.57 -4.71 8.29
C LEU A 119 1.99 -4.30 9.70
N PRO A 120 2.26 -5.24 10.61
CA PRO A 120 2.75 -4.91 11.94
C PRO A 120 4.19 -4.44 11.90
N LYS A 121 4.60 -3.65 12.88
CA LYS A 121 6.01 -3.38 13.18
C LYS A 121 6.56 -4.42 14.17
N PRO A 122 7.82 -4.83 14.04
CA PRO A 122 8.77 -4.46 12.99
C PRO A 122 8.35 -4.99 11.62
N VAL A 123 8.65 -4.23 10.57
CA VAL A 123 8.24 -4.58 9.20
C VAL A 123 8.92 -5.86 8.76
N ASP A 124 8.13 -6.86 8.41
CA ASP A 124 8.60 -8.02 7.68
C ASP A 124 8.79 -7.65 6.21
N LEU A 125 10.04 -7.60 5.77
CA LEU A 125 10.38 -7.22 4.40
C LEU A 125 9.87 -8.23 3.37
N ALA A 126 9.75 -9.51 3.74
CA ALA A 126 9.17 -10.51 2.86
C ALA A 126 7.67 -10.27 2.65
N ALA A 127 6.94 -10.01 3.74
CA ALA A 127 5.53 -9.64 3.67
C ALA A 127 5.31 -8.33 2.87
N LEU A 128 6.15 -7.34 3.09
CA LEU A 128 6.10 -6.08 2.34
C LEU A 128 6.32 -6.30 0.84
N ARG A 129 7.31 -7.11 0.46
CA ARG A 129 7.56 -7.44 -0.95
C ARG A 129 6.36 -8.10 -1.62
N ILE A 130 5.69 -8.99 -0.90
CA ILE A 130 4.47 -9.65 -1.40
C ILE A 130 3.34 -8.63 -1.56
N CYS A 131 3.14 -7.74 -0.58
CA CYS A 131 2.19 -6.63 -0.71
C CYS A 131 2.46 -5.78 -1.95
N LEU A 132 3.72 -5.39 -2.17
CA LEU A 132 4.12 -4.58 -3.32
C LEU A 132 3.95 -5.33 -4.65
N ALA A 133 4.20 -6.63 -4.68
CA ALA A 133 3.95 -7.46 -5.85
C ALA A 133 2.45 -7.59 -6.16
N ASN A 134 1.63 -7.71 -5.13
CA ASN A 134 0.17 -7.75 -5.27
C ASN A 134 -0.42 -6.44 -5.80
N LEU A 135 0.16 -5.30 -5.47
CA LEU A 135 -0.26 -4.00 -6.01
C LEU A 135 -0.20 -3.97 -7.53
N ARG A 136 0.85 -4.51 -8.12
CA ARG A 136 0.95 -4.60 -9.58
C ARG A 136 -0.14 -5.49 -10.17
N LYS A 137 -0.42 -6.62 -9.52
CA LYS A 137 -1.48 -7.54 -9.96
C LYS A 137 -2.84 -6.87 -9.92
N THR A 138 -3.13 -6.13 -8.86
CA THR A 138 -4.39 -5.38 -8.72
C THR A 138 -4.53 -4.33 -9.82
N THR A 139 -3.49 -3.57 -10.09
CA THR A 139 -3.46 -2.56 -11.16
C THR A 139 -3.66 -3.20 -12.53
N MET A 140 -3.22 -4.43 -12.72
CA MET A 140 -3.37 -5.19 -13.96
C MET A 140 -4.65 -6.04 -14.01
N GLY A 141 -5.51 -5.99 -12.99
CA GLY A 141 -6.71 -6.81 -12.89
C GLY A 141 -6.45 -8.30 -12.65
N LEU A 142 -5.26 -8.65 -12.17
CA LEU A 142 -4.89 -10.04 -11.87
C LEU A 142 -5.29 -10.44 -10.45
N PRO A 143 -5.47 -11.75 -10.16
CA PRO A 143 -5.78 -12.21 -8.82
C PRO A 143 -4.71 -11.82 -7.81
N VAL A 144 -5.13 -11.39 -6.65
CA VAL A 144 -4.27 -10.98 -5.53
C VAL A 144 -4.15 -12.12 -4.54
N MET A 145 -2.92 -12.45 -4.12
CA MET A 145 -2.70 -13.37 -3.02
C MET A 145 -2.83 -12.63 -1.68
N HIS A 146 -3.71 -13.11 -0.82
CA HIS A 146 -3.79 -12.63 0.56
C HIS A 146 -2.73 -13.33 1.40
N ILE A 147 -1.85 -12.56 2.05
CA ILE A 147 -0.67 -13.09 2.74
C ILE A 147 -0.93 -13.42 4.19
N TRP A 148 -1.98 -12.92 4.74
CA TRP A 148 -2.22 -13.04 6.17
C TRP A 148 -3.12 -14.23 6.44
N GLY A 149 -2.53 -15.25 7.07
CA GLY A 149 -3.23 -16.33 7.74
C GLY A 149 -4.00 -15.93 8.99
N GLY A 150 -4.21 -14.68 9.20
CA GLY A 150 -5.35 -14.23 9.97
C GLY A 150 -6.53 -14.41 9.04
N VAL A 151 -7.23 -15.48 9.24
CA VAL A 151 -8.42 -15.81 8.50
C VAL A 151 -9.45 -14.71 8.73
N GLU A 152 -9.33 -13.61 8.00
CA GLU A 152 -10.53 -12.92 7.64
C GLU A 152 -11.07 -13.66 6.42
N VAL A 153 -11.91 -14.59 6.71
CA VAL A 153 -12.88 -15.04 5.74
C VAL A 153 -13.78 -13.83 5.53
N ASP A 154 -13.36 -12.95 4.66
CA ASP A 154 -14.25 -11.94 4.17
C ASP A 154 -15.41 -12.65 3.51
N GLY A 155 -16.50 -12.68 4.27
CA GLY A 155 -17.82 -12.87 3.79
C GLY A 155 -17.92 -13.87 2.67
N VAL A 156 -17.90 -15.12 3.00
CA VAL A 156 -18.83 -16.00 2.31
C VAL A 156 -20.17 -15.29 2.47
N ALA A 157 -20.60 -14.62 1.43
CA ALA A 157 -21.98 -14.23 1.34
C ALA A 157 -22.75 -15.54 1.47
N GLU A 158 -23.20 -15.82 2.66
CA GLU A 158 -24.17 -16.83 2.89
C GLU A 158 -25.40 -16.43 2.08
N GLN A 159 -25.46 -16.97 0.92
CA GLN A 159 -26.71 -16.95 0.19
C GLN A 159 -27.63 -17.89 0.95
N HIS A 160 -28.30 -17.34 1.94
CA HIS A 160 -29.50 -17.97 2.46
C HIS A 160 -30.52 -18.02 1.34
N ARG A 161 -30.55 -19.13 0.67
CA ARG A 161 -31.74 -19.53 -0.05
C ARG A 161 -32.67 -20.16 0.98
N SER A 162 -33.66 -19.41 1.37
CA SER A 162 -34.87 -20.01 1.92
C SER A 162 -35.58 -20.84 0.86
#